data_2bf9ab753f42fff41b316f0ea01cebbe
#
_entry.id   2bf9ab753f42fff41b316f0ea01cebbe
#
_cell.length_a   1.000
_cell.length_b   1.000
_cell.length_c   1.000
_cell.angle_alpha   90.00
_cell.angle_beta   90.00
_cell.angle_gamma   90.00
#
_symmetry.space_group_name_H-M   'P 1'
#
loop_
_entity.id
_entity.type
_entity.pdbx_description
1 polymer ?
#
loop_
_entity_poly.entity_id
_entity_poly.type
_entity_poly.pdbx_seq_one_letter_code
_entity_poly.pdbx_strand_id
1 'polypeptide(L)'
;MGYDSRIYIVDKKDKMGKEEKRYAEVVAVFNMCKFDAFGGIFKTETDCYIYADDGNTQIMTDCYGEPLKESSVSDVITYLEECQVEREHYRRVAPLLGLLKSFNLAEWKDLVVLHYGY
;
A
#
# COMPACT_ATOMS: atom_id res chain seq x y z
N MET A 1 -17.60 -12.03 8.89
CA MET A 1 -16.46 -11.78 8.01
C MET A 1 -16.43 -10.32 7.65
N GLY A 2 -15.36 -9.67 7.90
CA GLY A 2 -15.18 -8.28 7.57
C GLY A 2 -14.19 -8.09 6.44
N TYR A 3 -14.24 -6.92 5.86
CA TYR A 3 -13.24 -6.45 4.93
C TYR A 3 -11.98 -6.10 5.71
N ASP A 4 -10.86 -6.67 5.33
CA ASP A 4 -9.57 -6.38 5.94
C ASP A 4 -8.69 -5.59 4.96
N SER A 5 -7.84 -4.73 5.51
CA SER A 5 -6.92 -3.92 4.74
C SER A 5 -5.49 -4.35 4.97
N ARG A 6 -4.76 -4.53 3.88
CA ARG A 6 -3.31 -4.77 3.91
C ARG A 6 -2.63 -3.71 3.06
N ILE A 7 -1.54 -3.19 3.56
CA ILE A 7 -0.76 -2.18 2.87
C ILE A 7 0.55 -2.80 2.42
N TYR A 8 0.87 -2.62 1.14
CA TYR A 8 2.17 -2.99 0.58
C TYR A 8 2.92 -1.71 0.26
N ILE A 9 4.10 -1.55 0.83
CA ILE A 9 5.00 -0.46 0.46
C ILE A 9 5.95 -1.03 -0.57
N VAL A 10 5.92 -0.49 -1.77
CA VAL A 10 6.63 -1.08 -2.90
C VAL A 10 7.52 -0.06 -3.59
N ASP A 11 8.62 -0.55 -4.13
CA ASP A 11 9.55 0.24 -4.93
C ASP A 11 9.29 -0.07 -6.40
N LYS A 12 8.89 0.95 -7.15
CA LYS A 12 8.62 0.81 -8.58
C LYS A 12 9.93 0.69 -9.33
N LYS A 13 10.10 -0.41 -10.04
CA LYS A 13 11.25 -0.60 -10.91
C LYS A 13 11.02 0.09 -12.25
N ASP A 14 12.05 0.12 -13.08
CA ASP A 14 11.97 0.76 -14.39
C ASP A 14 10.89 0.13 -15.26
N LYS A 15 10.31 0.95 -16.12
CA LYS A 15 9.25 0.50 -17.02
C LYS A 15 9.77 -0.52 -18.02
N MET A 16 9.07 -1.63 -18.07
CA MET A 16 9.31 -2.69 -19.02
C MET A 16 8.32 -2.58 -20.18
N GLY A 17 8.35 -1.51 -20.94
CA GLY A 17 7.42 -1.30 -22.05
C GLY A 17 6.23 -0.43 -21.66
N LYS A 18 5.47 0.03 -22.66
CA LYS A 18 4.44 1.04 -22.46
C LYS A 18 3.08 0.47 -22.04
N GLU A 19 2.81 -0.78 -22.33
CA GLU A 19 1.50 -1.38 -22.11
C GLU A 19 1.50 -2.45 -21.04
N GLU A 20 2.67 -2.87 -20.58
CA GLU A 20 2.78 -3.91 -19.57
C GLU A 20 2.85 -3.31 -18.19
N LYS A 21 2.32 -4.04 -17.21
CA LYS A 21 2.44 -3.66 -15.81
C LYS A 21 3.90 -3.78 -15.38
N ARG A 22 4.33 -2.82 -14.55
CA ARG A 22 5.68 -2.82 -14.00
C ARG A 22 5.77 -3.79 -12.84
N TYR A 23 6.91 -4.43 -12.73
CA TYR A 23 7.24 -5.12 -11.49
C TYR A 23 7.50 -4.09 -10.39
N ALA A 24 6.93 -4.31 -9.22
CA ALA A 24 7.23 -3.52 -8.03
C ALA A 24 7.72 -4.45 -6.93
N GLU A 25 8.88 -4.13 -6.38
CA GLU A 25 9.45 -4.91 -5.29
C GLU A 25 8.77 -4.53 -3.99
N VAL A 26 8.26 -5.53 -3.26
CA VAL A 26 7.67 -5.30 -1.95
C VAL A 26 8.78 -5.01 -0.94
N VAL A 27 8.77 -3.81 -0.40
CA VAL A 27 9.72 -3.37 0.63
C VAL A 27 9.19 -3.72 2.02
N ALA A 28 7.90 -3.53 2.24
CA ALA A 28 7.28 -3.83 3.51
C ALA A 28 5.80 -4.16 3.31
N VAL A 29 5.28 -5.00 4.20
CA VAL A 29 3.86 -5.36 4.24
C VAL A 29 3.34 -4.99 5.62
N PHE A 30 2.18 -4.36 5.67
CA PHE A 30 1.57 -3.98 6.94
C PHE A 30 0.09 -4.35 6.94
N ASN A 31 -0.30 -5.17 7.90
CA ASN A 31 -1.68 -5.62 8.05
C ASN A 31 -2.44 -4.62 8.94
N MET A 32 -3.40 -3.94 8.35
CA MET A 32 -4.23 -2.96 9.08
C MET A 32 -5.52 -3.59 9.63
N CYS A 33 -5.70 -4.87 9.42
CA CYS A 33 -6.93 -5.58 9.83
C CYS A 33 -8.17 -4.87 9.29
N LYS A 34 -9.14 -4.59 10.13
CA LYS A 34 -10.42 -4.01 9.74
C LYS A 34 -10.41 -2.49 9.58
N PHE A 35 -9.24 -1.90 9.46
CA PHE A 35 -9.15 -0.47 9.22
C PHE A 35 -9.56 -0.16 7.78
N ASP A 36 -10.74 0.37 7.60
CA ASP A 36 -11.34 0.61 6.28
C ASP A 36 -11.30 2.07 5.84
N ALA A 37 -10.67 2.94 6.64
CA ALA A 37 -10.66 4.36 6.36
C ALA A 37 -9.79 4.77 5.16
N PHE A 38 -9.00 3.85 4.63
CA PHE A 38 -8.14 4.15 3.48
C PHE A 38 -8.88 4.38 2.17
N GLY A 39 -10.12 3.97 2.08
CA GLY A 39 -10.86 4.04 0.81
C GLY A 39 -10.87 5.43 0.16
N GLY A 40 -10.70 6.47 0.96
CA GLY A 40 -10.73 7.83 0.45
C GLY A 40 -9.47 8.27 -0.30
N ILE A 41 -8.33 7.65 -0.05
CA ILE A 41 -7.05 8.05 -0.65
C ILE A 41 -6.55 7.10 -1.73
N PHE A 42 -7.01 5.86 -1.75
CA PHE A 42 -6.61 4.90 -2.76
C PHE A 42 -7.59 4.95 -3.92
N LYS A 43 -7.42 5.94 -4.79
CA LYS A 43 -8.31 6.19 -5.93
C LYS A 43 -7.68 5.84 -7.27
N THR A 44 -6.36 5.84 -7.34
CA THR A 44 -5.62 5.62 -8.58
C THR A 44 -5.27 4.16 -8.74
N GLU A 45 -5.71 3.54 -9.83
CA GLU A 45 -5.33 2.18 -10.15
C GLU A 45 -3.82 2.13 -10.42
N THR A 46 -3.13 1.18 -9.79
CA THR A 46 -1.68 1.06 -9.97
C THR A 46 -1.35 0.45 -11.32
N ASP A 47 -0.21 0.86 -11.88
CA ASP A 47 0.38 0.23 -13.05
C ASP A 47 1.36 -0.89 -12.68
N CYS A 48 1.38 -1.28 -11.42
CA CYS A 48 2.35 -2.24 -10.91
C CYS A 48 1.71 -3.59 -10.62
N TYR A 49 2.52 -4.62 -10.64
CA TYR A 49 2.18 -5.90 -10.06
C TYR A 49 3.25 -6.28 -9.02
N ILE A 50 2.86 -7.13 -8.09
CA ILE A 50 3.77 -7.66 -7.07
C ILE A 50 3.70 -9.19 -7.10
N TYR A 51 4.66 -9.84 -6.47
CA TYR A 51 4.63 -11.28 -6.31
C TYR A 51 4.10 -11.66 -4.93
N ALA A 52 3.33 -12.74 -4.88
CA ALA A 52 2.91 -13.33 -3.62
C ALA A 52 4.12 -13.93 -2.89
N ASP A 53 3.90 -14.40 -1.67
CA ASP A 53 4.95 -14.97 -0.84
C ASP A 53 5.64 -16.18 -1.48
N ASP A 54 4.97 -16.87 -2.41
CA ASP A 54 5.55 -18.00 -3.13
C ASP A 54 6.60 -17.56 -4.16
N GLY A 55 6.71 -16.26 -4.43
CA GLY A 55 7.67 -15.72 -5.39
C GLY A 55 7.30 -15.94 -6.86
N ASN A 56 6.19 -16.60 -7.15
CA ASN A 56 5.80 -16.97 -8.52
C ASN A 56 4.46 -16.40 -8.97
N THR A 57 3.53 -16.21 -8.04
CA THR A 57 2.19 -15.74 -8.38
C THR A 57 2.16 -14.23 -8.45
N GLN A 58 1.82 -13.68 -9.60
CA GLN A 58 1.66 -12.24 -9.76
C GLN A 58 0.34 -11.78 -9.15
N ILE A 59 0.40 -10.71 -8.38
CA ILE A 59 -0.78 -10.09 -7.79
C ILE A 59 -1.04 -8.76 -8.49
N MET A 60 -2.17 -8.66 -9.17
CA MET A 60 -2.61 -7.46 -9.87
C MET A 60 -3.97 -6.97 -9.36
N THR A 61 -4.65 -7.81 -8.61
CA THR A 61 -5.95 -7.50 -8.01
C THR A 61 -5.93 -7.91 -6.55
N ASP A 62 -6.89 -7.39 -5.78
CA ASP A 62 -7.07 -7.84 -4.41
C ASP A 62 -7.88 -9.14 -4.34
N CYS A 63 -8.21 -9.57 -3.12
CA CYS A 63 -8.96 -10.80 -2.89
C CYS A 63 -10.37 -10.77 -3.52
N TYR A 64 -10.90 -9.59 -3.77
CA TYR A 64 -12.24 -9.39 -4.32
C TYR A 64 -12.23 -9.18 -5.83
N GLY A 65 -11.06 -9.30 -6.48
CA GLY A 65 -10.94 -9.09 -7.91
C GLY A 65 -10.85 -7.63 -8.33
N GLU A 66 -10.78 -6.71 -7.37
CA GLU A 66 -10.63 -5.29 -7.67
C GLU A 66 -9.17 -4.96 -8.00
N PRO A 67 -8.91 -4.10 -8.99
CA PRO A 67 -7.53 -3.69 -9.27
C PRO A 67 -6.86 -3.07 -8.05
N LEU A 68 -5.59 -3.35 -7.87
CA LEU A 68 -4.82 -2.71 -6.81
C LEU A 68 -4.76 -1.21 -7.06
N LYS A 69 -4.90 -0.43 -6.00
CA LYS A 69 -4.85 1.02 -6.07
C LYS A 69 -3.66 1.53 -5.29
N GLU A 70 -3.10 2.63 -5.76
CA GLU A 70 -1.90 3.20 -5.17
C GLU A 70 -2.14 4.61 -4.63
N SER A 71 -1.29 4.99 -3.68
CA SER A 71 -1.19 6.35 -3.20
C SER A 71 0.28 6.63 -2.91
N SER A 72 0.68 7.90 -2.95
CA SER A 72 2.04 8.27 -2.61
C SER A 72 2.28 8.11 -1.11
N VAL A 73 3.54 7.90 -0.72
CA VAL A 73 3.92 7.83 0.69
C VAL A 73 3.51 9.12 1.41
N SER A 74 3.76 10.28 0.79
CA SER A 74 3.41 11.58 1.39
C SER A 74 1.91 11.73 1.63
N ASP A 75 1.08 11.30 0.66
CA ASP A 75 -0.38 11.39 0.81
C ASP A 75 -0.88 10.50 1.93
N VAL A 76 -0.33 9.30 2.06
CA VAL A 76 -0.71 8.40 3.16
C VAL A 76 -0.28 8.97 4.50
N ILE A 77 0.92 9.54 4.59
CA ILE A 77 1.37 10.18 5.82
C ILE A 77 0.41 11.29 6.24
N THR A 78 0.09 12.20 5.31
CA THR A 78 -0.82 13.31 5.59
C THR A 78 -2.18 12.81 6.04
N TYR A 79 -2.71 11.80 5.36
CA TYR A 79 -4.00 11.23 5.71
C TYR A 79 -3.99 10.65 7.12
N LEU A 80 -2.97 9.86 7.46
CA LEU A 80 -2.89 9.23 8.78
C LEU A 80 -2.69 10.26 9.89
N GLU A 81 -1.98 11.35 9.62
CA GLU A 81 -1.78 12.42 10.61
C GLU A 81 -3.08 13.18 10.89
N GLU A 82 -3.94 13.31 9.89
CA GLU A 82 -5.21 14.01 10.03
C GLU A 82 -6.35 13.09 10.48
N CYS A 83 -6.16 11.79 10.39
CA CYS A 83 -7.18 10.80 10.68
C CYS A 83 -7.37 10.67 12.19
N GLN A 84 -8.61 10.85 12.64
CA GLN A 84 -8.96 10.56 14.03
C GLN A 84 -9.33 9.09 14.10
N VAL A 85 -8.41 8.29 14.62
CA VAL A 85 -8.63 6.85 14.72
C VAL A 85 -9.02 6.46 16.13
N GLU A 86 -9.87 5.45 16.24
CA GLU A 86 -10.22 4.88 17.52
C GLU A 86 -8.98 4.21 18.13
N ARG A 87 -8.99 4.11 19.44
CA ARG A 87 -7.86 3.60 20.21
C ARG A 87 -7.41 2.21 19.74
N GLU A 88 -8.36 1.37 19.36
CA GLU A 88 -8.06 0.01 18.90
C GLU A 88 -7.28 -0.02 17.58
N HIS A 89 -7.45 1.00 16.73
CA HIS A 89 -6.72 1.10 15.48
C HIS A 89 -5.39 1.83 15.63
N TYR A 90 -5.21 2.58 16.69
CA TYR A 90 -4.01 3.37 16.92
C TYR A 90 -2.75 2.52 16.93
N ARG A 91 -2.85 1.31 17.45
CA ARG A 91 -1.73 0.38 17.51
C ARG A 91 -1.16 0.02 16.14
N ARG A 92 -1.97 0.13 15.10
CA ARG A 92 -1.54 -0.16 13.72
C ARG A 92 -1.21 1.11 12.96
N VAL A 93 -1.98 2.16 13.17
CA VAL A 93 -1.77 3.44 12.50
C VAL A 93 -0.44 4.06 12.90
N ALA A 94 -0.13 4.10 14.19
CA ALA A 94 1.08 4.76 14.68
C ALA A 94 2.37 4.09 14.16
N PRO A 95 2.52 2.75 14.20
CA PRO A 95 3.69 2.12 13.61
C PRO A 95 3.79 2.30 12.10
N LEU A 96 2.67 2.22 11.38
CA LEU A 96 2.67 2.44 9.94
C LEU A 96 3.11 3.86 9.62
N LEU A 97 2.59 4.85 10.33
CA LEU A 97 2.96 6.24 10.14
C LEU A 97 4.46 6.45 10.40
N GLY A 98 4.97 5.87 11.48
CA GLY A 98 6.39 5.93 11.79
C GLY A 98 7.26 5.32 10.70
N LEU A 99 6.85 4.17 10.17
CA LEU A 99 7.56 3.50 9.08
C LEU A 99 7.58 4.36 7.82
N LEU A 100 6.44 4.92 7.43
CA LEU A 100 6.36 5.77 6.25
C LEU A 100 7.21 7.04 6.39
N LYS A 101 7.21 7.67 7.56
CA LYS A 101 8.06 8.82 7.83
C LYS A 101 9.54 8.45 7.76
N SER A 102 9.89 7.26 8.22
CA SER A 102 11.25 6.75 8.16
C SER A 102 11.74 6.63 6.72
N PHE A 103 10.92 6.13 5.82
CA PHE A 103 11.27 6.08 4.39
C PHE A 103 11.44 7.47 3.79
N ASN A 104 10.60 8.41 4.19
CA ASN A 104 10.68 9.79 3.72
C ASN A 104 11.99 10.44 4.17
N LEU A 105 12.39 10.21 5.42
CA LEU A 105 13.66 10.71 5.94
C LEU A 105 14.87 10.11 5.22
N ALA A 106 14.75 8.86 4.79
CA ALA A 106 15.80 8.19 4.05
C ALA A 106 15.87 8.64 2.59
N GLU A 107 14.96 9.50 2.17
CA GLU A 107 14.86 10.00 0.79
C GLU A 107 14.74 8.86 -0.24
N TRP A 108 14.08 7.79 0.16
CA TRP A 108 13.85 6.66 -0.74
C TRP A 108 12.80 7.05 -1.75
N LYS A 109 13.22 7.30 -2.97
CA LYS A 109 12.36 7.71 -4.08
C LYS A 109 11.69 6.50 -4.72
N ASP A 110 10.65 6.76 -5.50
CA ASP A 110 9.92 5.75 -6.26
C ASP A 110 9.12 4.76 -5.42
N LEU A 111 8.97 5.03 -4.11
CA LEU A 111 8.07 4.25 -3.28
C LEU A 111 6.63 4.70 -3.46
N VAL A 112 5.74 3.72 -3.56
CA VAL A 112 4.30 3.96 -3.48
C VAL A 112 3.69 2.97 -2.50
N VAL A 113 2.49 3.30 -2.07
CA VAL A 113 1.73 2.46 -1.15
C VAL A 113 0.58 1.83 -1.94
N LEU A 114 0.47 0.52 -1.90
CA LEU A 114 -0.62 -0.22 -2.53
C LEU A 114 -1.60 -0.70 -1.46
N HIS A 115 -2.87 -0.64 -1.78
CA HIS A 115 -3.92 -1.15 -0.90
C HIS A 115 -4.43 -2.49 -1.43
N TYR A 116 -4.49 -3.46 -0.55
CA TYR A 116 -5.00 -4.80 -0.84
C TYR A 116 -6.12 -5.12 0.14
N GLY A 117 -7.34 -5.30 -0.37
CA GLY A 117 -8.49 -5.73 0.42
C GLY A 117 -8.62 -7.24 0.43
N TYR A 118 -9.01 -7.81 1.57
CA TYR A 118 -9.22 -9.25 1.66
C TYR A 118 -10.16 -9.63 2.80
#